data_84c099393fc0c68be993eeb8c25fae5c
#
_entry.id   84c099393fc0c68be993eeb8c25fae5c
#
_cell.length_a   1.000
_cell.length_b   1.000
_cell.length_c   1.000
_cell.angle_alpha   90.00
_cell.angle_beta   90.00
_cell.angle_gamma   90.00
#
_symmetry.space_group_name_H-M   'P 1'
#
loop_
_entity.id
_entity.type
_entity.pdbx_description
1 polymer ?
#
loop_
_entity_poly.entity_id
_entity_poly.type
_entity_poly.pdbx_seq_one_letter_code
_entity_poly.pdbx_strand_id
1 'polypeptide(L)'
;MSSGFPPPWVNTGDPDRLPVRCRIDSGGTWLDINDGRNYTLASDALSDYNVQWRKKEVQSPYLPGTWVVQAVKDNVVENLVLWVRGSDHYEMTTKLRKVTDALDQLYYAIWWKVDTDEYAWHCQVADYQVSSDRDLRHASICKLTAKVPRYPEIEHSEGRVF
;
A
#
# COMPACT_ATOMS: atom_id res chain seq x y z
N MET A 1 5.82 10.50 30.61
CA MET A 1 5.93 10.92 29.20
C MET A 1 6.08 9.68 28.34
N SER A 2 5.13 9.46 27.48
CA SER A 2 5.21 8.29 26.62
C SER A 2 6.31 8.48 25.60
N SER A 3 7.33 7.65 25.67
CA SER A 3 8.43 7.59 24.71
C SER A 3 8.04 6.67 23.58
N GLY A 4 6.98 6.73 22.99
CA GLY A 4 6.59 5.85 21.93
C GLY A 4 6.01 6.60 20.76
N PHE A 5 5.86 5.92 19.65
CA PHE A 5 5.10 6.42 18.55
C PHE A 5 3.65 6.58 18.99
N PRO A 6 2.95 7.64 18.57
CA PRO A 6 1.54 7.74 18.86
C PRO A 6 0.80 6.54 18.26
N PRO A 7 -0.28 6.07 18.92
CA PRO A 7 -1.11 5.04 18.31
C PRO A 7 -1.57 5.44 16.91
N PRO A 8 -1.82 4.48 16.01
CA PRO A 8 -2.20 4.77 14.62
C PRO A 8 -3.42 5.68 14.47
N TRP A 9 -4.27 5.74 15.49
CA TRP A 9 -5.49 6.54 15.49
C TRP A 9 -5.35 7.92 16.13
N VAL A 10 -4.18 8.29 16.61
CA VAL A 10 -3.98 9.61 17.19
C VAL A 10 -3.84 10.64 16.08
N ASN A 11 -4.62 11.69 16.19
CA ASN A 11 -4.50 12.82 15.29
C ASN A 11 -3.20 13.58 15.56
N THR A 12 -2.28 13.52 14.63
CA THR A 12 -1.00 14.22 14.71
C THR A 12 -1.04 15.65 14.14
N GLY A 13 -2.22 16.12 13.71
CA GLY A 13 -2.40 17.46 13.18
C GLY A 13 -2.30 17.55 11.67
N ASP A 14 -1.39 18.37 11.18
CA ASP A 14 -1.24 18.65 9.75
C ASP A 14 -0.67 17.43 9.00
N PRO A 15 -1.41 16.84 8.04
CA PRO A 15 -0.93 15.72 7.26
C PRO A 15 0.31 16.05 6.42
N ASP A 16 0.53 17.31 6.10
CA ASP A 16 1.71 17.74 5.34
C ASP A 16 3.01 17.62 6.14
N ARG A 17 2.91 17.48 7.44
CA ARG A 17 4.06 17.27 8.33
C ARG A 17 4.39 15.80 8.58
N LEU A 18 3.58 14.89 8.08
CA LEU A 18 3.88 13.48 8.23
C LEU A 18 5.11 13.12 7.39
N PRO A 19 6.02 12.29 7.93
CA PRO A 19 7.23 11.90 7.22
C PRO A 19 6.94 11.06 5.97
N VAL A 20 5.81 10.37 5.97
CA VAL A 20 5.36 9.55 4.85
C VAL A 20 3.94 9.95 4.48
N ARG A 21 3.77 10.35 3.23
CA ARG A 21 2.43 10.58 2.65
C ARG A 21 2.13 9.50 1.64
N CYS A 22 0.89 9.09 1.59
CA CYS A 22 0.46 8.07 0.67
C CYS A 22 -0.92 8.42 0.11
N ARG A 23 -1.05 8.38 -1.20
CA ARG A 23 -2.29 8.69 -1.90
C ARG A 23 -2.60 7.62 -2.93
N ILE A 24 -3.87 7.29 -3.05
CA ILE A 24 -4.35 6.46 -4.15
C ILE A 24 -4.92 7.40 -5.22
N ASP A 25 -4.40 7.29 -6.43
CA ASP A 25 -4.95 7.96 -7.61
C ASP A 25 -5.78 6.95 -8.40
N SER A 26 -7.07 7.19 -8.43
CA SER A 26 -8.04 6.33 -9.10
C SER A 26 -8.86 7.17 -10.07
N GLY A 27 -8.41 7.23 -11.33
CA GLY A 27 -9.13 7.94 -12.38
C GLY A 27 -9.24 9.44 -12.17
N GLY A 28 -8.20 10.06 -11.64
CA GLY A 28 -8.16 11.50 -11.38
C GLY A 28 -8.69 11.92 -10.01
N THR A 29 -9.16 10.98 -9.23
CA THR A 29 -9.59 11.21 -7.84
C THR A 29 -8.48 10.78 -6.90
N TRP A 30 -8.06 11.67 -6.02
CA TRP A 30 -7.02 11.40 -5.04
C TRP A 30 -7.62 11.10 -3.67
N LEU A 31 -7.15 10.03 -3.06
CA LEU A 31 -7.49 9.67 -1.70
C LEU A 31 -6.22 9.56 -0.87
N ASP A 32 -6.07 10.41 0.13
CA ASP A 32 -4.96 10.33 1.07
C ASP A 32 -5.24 9.22 2.08
N ILE A 33 -4.39 8.20 2.12
CA ILE A 33 -4.55 7.03 2.98
C ILE A 33 -3.58 7.00 4.16
N ASN A 34 -2.86 8.07 4.40
CA ASN A 34 -2.00 8.22 5.56
C ASN A 34 -2.03 9.65 6.09
N ASP A 35 -3.21 10.13 6.43
CA ASP A 35 -3.39 11.48 6.98
C ASP A 35 -3.21 11.54 8.50
N GLY A 36 -3.07 10.40 9.15
CA GLY A 36 -2.94 10.31 10.61
C GLY A 36 -4.22 10.60 11.39
N ARG A 37 -5.30 10.88 10.69
CA ARG A 37 -6.59 11.22 11.31
C ARG A 37 -7.67 10.21 10.96
N ASN A 38 -7.95 10.05 9.68
CA ASN A 38 -8.99 9.16 9.17
C ASN A 38 -8.43 7.82 8.72
N TYR A 39 -7.24 7.87 8.13
CA TYR A 39 -6.53 6.72 7.60
C TYR A 39 -5.11 6.72 8.14
N THR A 40 -4.65 5.55 8.55
CA THR A 40 -3.28 5.37 9.04
C THR A 40 -2.72 4.08 8.49
N LEU A 41 -1.59 4.16 7.83
CA LEU A 41 -0.87 2.98 7.35
C LEU A 41 -0.06 2.36 8.48
N ALA A 42 0.03 1.03 8.47
CA ALA A 42 0.92 0.32 9.37
C ALA A 42 2.39 0.60 9.01
N SER A 43 3.25 0.51 10.01
CA SER A 43 4.66 0.86 9.88
C SER A 43 5.44 -0.01 8.91
N ASP A 44 4.96 -1.21 8.63
CA ASP A 44 5.60 -2.17 7.72
C ASP A 44 5.14 -2.04 6.26
N ALA A 45 4.23 -1.13 5.96
CA ALA A 45 3.69 -0.96 4.62
C ALA A 45 4.74 -0.56 3.57
N LEU A 46 5.90 -0.07 3.99
CA LEU A 46 7.01 0.32 3.12
C LEU A 46 8.26 -0.53 3.29
N SER A 47 8.14 -1.65 3.98
CA SER A 47 9.31 -2.35 4.51
C SER A 47 10.21 -2.99 3.47
N ASP A 48 9.69 -3.33 2.30
CA ASP A 48 10.46 -4.13 1.37
C ASP A 48 10.30 -3.72 -0.08
N TYR A 49 11.42 -3.57 -0.77
CA TYR A 49 11.45 -3.53 -2.22
C TYR A 49 11.43 -4.97 -2.73
N ASN A 50 10.24 -5.48 -2.97
CA ASN A 50 10.07 -6.82 -3.46
C ASN A 50 10.29 -6.88 -4.97
N VAL A 51 11.04 -7.88 -5.41
CA VAL A 51 11.24 -8.17 -6.84
C VAL A 51 10.98 -9.65 -7.05
N GLN A 52 10.16 -9.94 -8.04
CA GLN A 52 9.91 -11.31 -8.49
C GLN A 52 10.37 -11.46 -9.93
N TRP A 53 11.01 -12.58 -10.21
CA TRP A 53 11.52 -12.88 -11.53
C TRP A 53 10.81 -14.07 -12.13
N ARG A 54 10.37 -13.91 -13.37
CA ARG A 54 9.97 -15.03 -14.21
C ARG A 54 11.17 -15.42 -15.05
N LYS A 55 11.68 -16.61 -14.81
CA LYS A 55 12.93 -17.09 -15.38
C LYS A 55 12.66 -18.23 -16.35
N LYS A 56 13.44 -18.25 -17.43
CA LYS A 56 13.56 -19.41 -18.30
C LYS A 56 14.90 -20.05 -18.04
N GLU A 57 14.88 -21.30 -17.61
CA GLU A 57 16.05 -22.07 -17.25
C GLU A 57 16.28 -23.22 -18.22
N VAL A 58 17.53 -23.52 -18.48
CA VAL A 58 17.96 -24.65 -19.35
C VAL A 58 18.91 -25.49 -18.55
N GLN A 59 18.71 -26.80 -18.65
CA GLN A 59 19.59 -27.77 -18.04
C GLN A 59 20.36 -28.51 -19.15
N SER A 60 21.68 -28.53 -19.01
CA SER A 60 22.55 -29.30 -19.91
C SER A 60 22.79 -30.69 -19.32
N PRO A 61 22.71 -31.77 -20.12
CA PRO A 61 23.06 -33.11 -19.65
C PRO A 61 24.56 -33.28 -19.37
N TYR A 62 25.39 -32.35 -19.85
CA TYR A 62 26.85 -32.42 -19.73
C TYR A 62 27.44 -31.53 -18.67
N LEU A 63 26.68 -30.56 -18.18
CA LEU A 63 27.11 -29.61 -17.15
C LEU A 63 26.21 -29.68 -15.96
N PRO A 64 26.75 -29.61 -14.73
CA PRO A 64 25.92 -29.59 -13.55
C PRO A 64 25.16 -28.26 -13.40
N GLY A 65 23.96 -28.36 -12.89
CA GLY A 65 23.11 -27.21 -12.58
C GLY A 65 22.24 -26.75 -13.74
N THR A 66 21.48 -25.71 -13.44
CA THR A 66 20.60 -25.05 -14.41
C THR A 66 21.12 -23.65 -14.73
N TRP A 67 20.88 -23.21 -15.94
CA TRP A 67 21.34 -21.92 -16.45
C TRP A 67 20.13 -21.04 -16.75
N VAL A 68 20.14 -19.82 -16.23
CA VAL A 68 19.11 -18.84 -16.57
C VAL A 68 19.45 -18.21 -17.91
N VAL A 69 18.62 -18.47 -18.91
CA VAL A 69 18.80 -17.92 -20.27
C VAL A 69 17.95 -16.69 -20.52
N GLN A 70 16.89 -16.52 -19.74
CA GLN A 70 16.04 -15.35 -19.81
C GLN A 70 15.45 -15.07 -18.43
N ALA A 71 15.43 -13.81 -18.04
CA ALA A 71 14.78 -13.35 -16.82
C ALA A 71 14.02 -12.06 -17.09
N VAL A 72 12.77 -12.03 -16.70
CA VAL A 72 11.90 -10.85 -16.81
C VAL A 72 11.30 -10.59 -15.44
N LYS A 73 11.28 -9.33 -15.01
CA LYS A 73 10.62 -8.97 -13.77
C LYS A 73 9.12 -9.23 -13.89
N ASP A 74 8.58 -9.88 -12.90
CA ASP A 74 7.15 -10.16 -12.84
C ASP A 74 6.43 -9.19 -11.90
N ASN A 75 5.12 -9.16 -11.96
CA ASN A 75 4.33 -8.37 -11.05
C ASN A 75 4.56 -8.80 -9.60
N VAL A 76 4.54 -7.83 -8.71
CA VAL A 76 4.78 -8.04 -7.29
C VAL A 76 3.48 -7.79 -6.54
N VAL A 77 3.22 -8.60 -5.53
CA VAL A 77 2.08 -8.40 -4.62
C VAL A 77 2.59 -7.76 -3.34
N GLU A 78 2.12 -6.54 -3.08
CA GLU A 78 2.45 -5.80 -1.87
C GLU A 78 1.33 -5.96 -0.84
N ASN A 79 1.72 -6.07 0.42
CA ASN A 79 0.77 -6.09 1.53
C ASN A 79 0.58 -4.66 2.05
N LEU A 80 -0.65 -4.22 2.03
CA LEU A 80 -1.02 -2.90 2.53
C LEU A 80 -1.95 -3.08 3.73
N VAL A 81 -1.54 -2.58 4.87
CA VAL A 81 -2.35 -2.61 6.09
C VAL A 81 -2.73 -1.19 6.46
N LEU A 82 -4.03 -0.95 6.52
CA LEU A 82 -4.60 0.36 6.71
C LEU A 82 -5.62 0.34 7.84
N TRP A 83 -5.50 1.30 8.75
CA TRP A 83 -6.50 1.55 9.77
C TRP A 83 -7.42 2.67 9.30
N VAL A 84 -8.72 2.42 9.40
CA VAL A 84 -9.76 3.39 9.04
C VAL A 84 -10.52 3.76 10.29
N ARG A 85 -10.66 5.06 10.53
CA ARG A 85 -11.32 5.60 11.70
C ARG A 85 -12.40 6.60 11.30
N GLY A 86 -13.51 6.55 12.01
CA GLY A 86 -14.58 7.54 11.94
C GLY A 86 -14.99 8.02 13.33
N SER A 87 -15.84 9.02 13.41
CA SER A 87 -16.45 9.45 14.67
C SER A 87 -17.52 8.47 15.15
N ASP A 88 -18.13 7.75 14.21
CA ASP A 88 -19.10 6.71 14.46
C ASP A 88 -18.95 5.58 13.43
N HIS A 89 -19.76 4.56 13.56
CA HIS A 89 -19.74 3.42 12.64
C HIS A 89 -20.08 3.82 11.20
N TYR A 90 -21.05 4.71 11.03
CA TYR A 90 -21.48 5.16 9.70
C TYR A 90 -20.34 5.91 8.98
N GLU A 91 -19.69 6.82 9.66
CA GLU A 91 -18.57 7.59 9.11
C GLU A 91 -17.41 6.69 8.77
N MET A 92 -17.06 5.75 9.66
CA MET A 92 -16.02 4.76 9.40
C MET A 92 -16.33 3.92 8.16
N THR A 93 -17.56 3.43 8.04
CA THR A 93 -18.00 2.64 6.90
C THR A 93 -17.94 3.45 5.60
N THR A 94 -18.31 4.70 5.65
CA THR A 94 -18.25 5.61 4.49
C THR A 94 -16.81 5.80 4.04
N LYS A 95 -15.89 6.02 4.96
CA LYS A 95 -14.47 6.16 4.66
C LYS A 95 -13.84 4.86 4.15
N LEU A 96 -14.22 3.74 4.75
CA LEU A 96 -13.79 2.43 4.30
C LEU A 96 -14.22 2.16 2.86
N ARG A 97 -15.46 2.52 2.52
CA ARG A 97 -15.99 2.34 1.16
C ARG A 97 -15.21 3.15 0.13
N LYS A 98 -14.77 4.35 0.47
CA LYS A 98 -13.91 5.15 -0.43
C LYS A 98 -12.62 4.42 -0.78
N VAL A 99 -11.98 3.80 0.20
CA VAL A 99 -10.75 3.04 -0.02
C VAL A 99 -11.02 1.79 -0.84
N THR A 100 -12.05 1.03 -0.50
CA THR A 100 -12.36 -0.20 -1.22
C THR A 100 -12.79 0.08 -2.66
N ASP A 101 -13.53 1.15 -2.90
CA ASP A 101 -13.88 1.56 -4.27
C ASP A 101 -12.64 1.90 -5.09
N ALA A 102 -11.64 2.53 -4.48
CA ALA A 102 -10.37 2.81 -5.15
C ALA A 102 -9.60 1.52 -5.46
N LEU A 103 -9.57 0.58 -4.52
CA LEU A 103 -8.88 -0.71 -4.70
C LEU A 103 -9.59 -1.66 -5.67
N ASP A 104 -10.88 -1.46 -5.90
CA ASP A 104 -11.68 -2.25 -6.82
C ASP A 104 -11.51 -1.84 -8.30
N GLN A 105 -10.78 -0.76 -8.55
CA GLN A 105 -10.48 -0.34 -9.92
C GLN A 105 -9.50 -1.31 -10.58
N LEU A 106 -9.65 -1.51 -11.90
CA LEU A 106 -8.73 -2.37 -12.64
C LEU A 106 -7.29 -1.84 -12.61
N TYR A 107 -7.16 -0.53 -12.69
CA TYR A 107 -5.86 0.15 -12.68
C TYR A 107 -5.95 1.39 -11.82
N TYR A 108 -4.97 1.58 -10.97
CA TYR A 108 -4.80 2.77 -10.14
C TYR A 108 -3.33 2.92 -9.77
N ALA A 109 -2.96 4.08 -9.27
CA ALA A 109 -1.61 4.33 -8.79
C ALA A 109 -1.62 4.63 -7.30
N ILE A 110 -0.62 4.16 -6.59
CA ILE A 110 -0.37 4.55 -5.21
C ILE A 110 0.87 5.42 -5.20
N TRP A 111 0.69 6.68 -4.85
CA TRP A 111 1.77 7.65 -4.77
C TRP A 111 2.29 7.72 -3.35
N TRP A 112 3.60 7.61 -3.24
CA TRP A 112 4.32 7.70 -1.99
C TRP A 112 5.20 8.94 -2.00
N LYS A 113 5.21 9.64 -0.88
CA LYS A 113 6.15 10.71 -0.63
C LYS A 113 6.82 10.43 0.71
N VAL A 114 8.13 10.18 0.65
CA VAL A 114 8.97 9.97 1.83
C VAL A 114 10.02 11.08 1.83
N ASP A 115 9.94 11.98 2.79
CA ASP A 115 10.72 13.21 2.82
C ASP A 115 10.55 14.02 1.51
N THR A 116 11.59 14.09 0.68
CA THR A 116 11.57 14.79 -0.60
C THR A 116 11.38 13.85 -1.79
N ASP A 117 11.44 12.54 -1.57
CA ASP A 117 11.28 11.55 -2.63
C ASP A 117 9.82 11.24 -2.87
N GLU A 118 9.42 11.32 -4.13
CA GLU A 118 8.10 10.87 -4.58
C GLU A 118 8.24 9.74 -5.58
N TYR A 119 7.44 8.70 -5.39
CA TYR A 119 7.39 7.58 -6.32
C TYR A 119 6.00 6.98 -6.37
N ALA A 120 5.70 6.28 -7.42
CA ALA A 120 4.40 5.67 -7.64
C ALA A 120 4.51 4.19 -7.96
N TRP A 121 3.60 3.43 -7.40
CA TRP A 121 3.31 2.07 -7.79
C TRP A 121 2.12 2.07 -8.74
N HIS A 122 2.28 1.49 -9.91
CA HIS A 122 1.18 1.23 -10.82
C HIS A 122 0.55 -0.10 -10.46
N CYS A 123 -0.66 -0.05 -9.97
CA CYS A 123 -1.33 -1.17 -9.34
C CYS A 123 -2.52 -1.67 -10.14
N GLN A 124 -2.94 -2.88 -9.83
CA GLN A 124 -4.12 -3.52 -10.38
C GLN A 124 -5.11 -3.79 -9.25
N VAL A 125 -6.29 -4.27 -9.60
CA VAL A 125 -7.32 -4.62 -8.64
C VAL A 125 -6.77 -5.47 -7.50
N ALA A 126 -7.09 -5.08 -6.27
CA ALA A 126 -6.55 -5.70 -5.07
C ALA A 126 -7.53 -6.69 -4.44
N ASP A 127 -6.98 -7.70 -3.79
CA ASP A 127 -7.71 -8.53 -2.85
C ASP A 127 -7.59 -7.92 -1.45
N TYR A 128 -8.68 -7.81 -0.72
CA TYR A 128 -8.64 -7.22 0.60
C TYR A 128 -9.57 -7.92 1.58
N GLN A 129 -9.21 -7.80 2.86
CA GLN A 129 -10.04 -8.24 3.97
C GLN A 129 -10.19 -7.08 4.95
N VAL A 130 -11.38 -6.97 5.50
CA VAL A 130 -11.69 -5.99 6.53
C VAL A 130 -11.98 -6.72 7.83
N SER A 131 -11.27 -6.36 8.89
CA SER A 131 -11.54 -6.83 10.22
C SER A 131 -11.91 -5.65 11.11
N SER A 132 -13.00 -5.78 11.84
CA SER A 132 -13.29 -4.85 12.93
C SER A 132 -12.35 -5.14 14.09
N ASP A 133 -12.01 -4.13 14.86
CA ASP A 133 -11.42 -4.36 16.15
C ASP A 133 -12.39 -5.20 16.97
N ARG A 134 -11.87 -6.19 17.67
CA ARG A 134 -12.70 -7.13 18.44
C ARG A 134 -13.45 -6.46 19.61
N ASP A 135 -13.06 -5.28 19.97
CA ASP A 135 -13.77 -4.54 20.98
C ASP A 135 -15.00 -3.87 20.37
N LEU A 136 -16.15 -4.49 20.53
CA LEU A 136 -17.42 -3.98 20.01
C LEU A 136 -17.78 -2.57 20.53
N ARG A 137 -17.10 -2.10 21.56
CA ARG A 137 -17.26 -0.72 22.04
C ARG A 137 -16.65 0.31 21.11
N HIS A 138 -15.78 -0.14 20.19
CA HIS A 138 -15.08 0.71 19.24
C HIS A 138 -15.44 0.38 17.79
N ALA A 139 -16.74 0.36 17.51
CA ALA A 139 -17.25 0.07 16.16
C ALA A 139 -16.90 1.14 15.12
N SER A 140 -16.18 2.18 15.51
CA SER A 140 -15.74 3.28 14.64
C SER A 140 -14.32 3.08 14.06
N ILE A 141 -13.68 1.96 14.34
CA ILE A 141 -12.33 1.65 13.85
C ILE A 141 -12.34 0.28 13.19
N CYS A 142 -11.73 0.18 12.03
CA CYS A 142 -11.50 -1.10 11.37
C CYS A 142 -10.11 -1.17 10.76
N LYS A 143 -9.69 -2.39 10.47
CA LYS A 143 -8.42 -2.68 9.84
C LYS A 143 -8.66 -3.30 8.47
N LEU A 144 -8.10 -2.70 7.45
CA LEU A 144 -8.10 -3.22 6.09
C LEU A 144 -6.73 -3.81 5.79
N THR A 145 -6.71 -5.06 5.39
CA THR A 145 -5.50 -5.71 4.89
C THR A 145 -5.71 -6.01 3.41
N ALA A 146 -4.90 -5.42 2.56
CA ALA A 146 -5.00 -5.57 1.13
C ALA A 146 -3.75 -6.21 0.55
N LYS A 147 -3.95 -7.07 -0.43
CA LYS A 147 -2.88 -7.59 -1.30
C LYS A 147 -3.00 -6.88 -2.63
N VAL A 148 -2.05 -6.00 -2.89
CA VAL A 148 -2.06 -5.10 -4.03
C VAL A 148 -1.07 -5.59 -5.07
N PRO A 149 -1.53 -6.12 -6.21
CA PRO A 149 -0.64 -6.43 -7.32
C PRO A 149 -0.14 -5.12 -7.96
N ARG A 150 1.15 -5.01 -8.16
CA ARG A 150 1.75 -3.88 -8.85
C ARG A 150 2.68 -4.32 -9.97
N TYR A 151 2.88 -3.45 -10.92
CA TYR A 151 3.92 -3.65 -11.92
C TYR A 151 5.30 -3.60 -11.26
N PRO A 152 6.29 -4.32 -11.80
CA PRO A 152 7.62 -4.40 -11.20
C PRO A 152 8.36 -3.06 -11.21
N GLU A 153 8.03 -2.18 -12.13
CA GLU A 153 8.66 -0.88 -12.28
C GLU A 153 7.98 0.15 -11.36
N ILE A 154 8.81 0.93 -10.70
CA ILE A 154 8.37 2.01 -9.81
C ILE A 154 8.66 3.32 -10.51
N GLU A 155 7.62 4.13 -10.72
CA GLU A 155 7.75 5.46 -11.30
C GLU A 155 8.28 6.43 -10.25
N HIS A 156 9.29 7.19 -10.60
CA HIS A 156 9.83 8.25 -9.76
C HIS A 156 9.37 9.62 -10.26
N SER A 157 9.19 10.58 -9.35
CA SER A 157 8.70 11.91 -9.69
C SER A 157 9.59 12.67 -10.69
N GLU A 158 10.86 12.30 -10.79
CA GLU A 158 11.80 12.84 -11.76
C GLU A 158 11.75 12.12 -13.12
N GLY A 159 10.76 11.28 -13.36
CA GLY A 159 10.63 10.49 -14.58
C GLY A 159 11.52 9.26 -14.63
N ARG A 160 12.14 8.90 -13.53
CA ARG A 160 12.92 7.66 -13.43
C ARG A 160 12.00 6.49 -13.18
N VAL A 161 12.28 5.39 -13.85
CA VAL A 161 11.58 4.12 -13.69
C VAL A 161 12.58 3.08 -13.19
N PHE A 162 12.23 2.44 -12.10
CA PHE A 162 13.07 1.38 -11.52
C PHE A 162 12.65 0.00 -12.03
#